data_a340dffb801bf97332c9d41bd05673bc
#
_entry.id   a340dffb801bf97332c9d41bd05673bc
#
_cell.length_a   1.000
_cell.length_b   1.000
_cell.length_c   1.000
_cell.angle_alpha   90.00
_cell.angle_beta   90.00
_cell.angle_gamma   90.00
#
_symmetry.space_group_name_H-M   'P 1'
#
loop_
_entity.id
_entity.type
_entity.pdbx_description
1 polymer ?
#
loop_
_entity_poly.entity_id
_entity_poly.type
_entity_poly.pdbx_seq_one_letter_code
_entity_poly.pdbx_strand_id
1 'polypeptide(L)'
;MMAGRGSTAAVGGPARHIPVMLSEVLAQLDPKDGEIIVDGTFGAGGYSQAILESADCKIIAIDRDPEAFRLSGELATAYPGRVLAVLGRYSEMVELAASEGFSSVGGVVLDLGVSSMQLDEPARGFSFSQDGPLDMRMGQGAIPKPSCELPIARSSLSIATPRRFA
;
A
#
# COMPACT_ATOMS: atom_id res chain seq x y z
N MET A 1 42.26 -18.12 -25.33
CA MET A 1 41.42 -18.44 -24.17
C MET A 1 40.38 -17.33 -24.03
N MET A 2 39.15 -17.58 -24.47
CA MET A 2 38.04 -16.62 -24.35
C MET A 2 37.11 -17.08 -23.22
N ALA A 3 36.98 -16.25 -22.18
CA ALA A 3 36.11 -16.52 -21.07
C ALA A 3 34.66 -16.15 -21.46
N GLY A 4 33.78 -17.14 -21.44
CA GLY A 4 32.36 -16.97 -21.69
C GLY A 4 31.68 -16.18 -20.57
N ARG A 5 30.93 -15.12 -20.92
CA ARG A 5 30.04 -14.40 -20.02
C ARG A 5 28.80 -15.26 -19.83
N GLY A 6 28.61 -15.76 -18.60
CA GLY A 6 27.37 -16.41 -18.21
C GLY A 6 26.22 -15.42 -18.21
N SER A 7 25.26 -15.66 -19.09
CA SER A 7 23.95 -15.01 -19.08
C SER A 7 23.16 -15.59 -17.92
N THR A 8 22.94 -14.81 -16.86
CA THR A 8 21.92 -15.11 -15.86
C THR A 8 20.56 -14.86 -16.48
N ALA A 9 19.86 -15.94 -16.84
CA ALA A 9 18.47 -15.88 -17.27
C ALA A 9 17.63 -15.28 -16.14
N ALA A 10 16.99 -14.15 -16.39
CA ALA A 10 15.99 -13.57 -15.53
C ALA A 10 14.81 -14.56 -15.47
N VAL A 11 14.53 -15.08 -14.28
CA VAL A 11 13.32 -15.84 -14.01
C VAL A 11 12.14 -14.89 -14.19
N GLY A 12 11.36 -15.09 -15.26
CA GLY A 12 10.19 -14.27 -15.59
C GLY A 12 9.06 -14.51 -14.59
N GLY A 13 9.04 -13.70 -13.53
CA GLY A 13 7.81 -13.43 -12.78
C GLY A 13 6.92 -12.45 -13.56
N PRO A 14 5.62 -12.34 -13.23
CA PRO A 14 4.75 -11.36 -13.86
C PRO A 14 5.39 -9.98 -13.74
N ALA A 15 5.37 -9.21 -14.85
CA ALA A 15 6.00 -7.91 -14.93
C ALA A 15 5.55 -7.06 -13.73
N ARG A 16 6.49 -6.70 -12.84
CA ARG A 16 6.19 -5.84 -11.69
C ARG A 16 5.63 -4.54 -12.24
N HIS A 17 4.39 -4.25 -11.90
CA HIS A 17 3.78 -2.97 -12.22
C HIS A 17 4.58 -1.87 -11.51
N ILE A 18 5.26 -1.03 -12.29
CA ILE A 18 5.96 0.13 -11.74
C ILE A 18 4.91 1.22 -11.54
N PRO A 19 4.72 1.73 -10.31
CA PRO A 19 3.78 2.81 -10.06
C PRO A 19 4.10 4.04 -10.89
N VAL A 20 3.04 4.74 -11.33
CA VAL A 20 3.17 6.00 -12.07
C VAL A 20 3.80 7.05 -11.14
N MET A 21 4.76 7.84 -11.64
CA MET A 21 5.43 8.92 -10.88
C MET A 21 6.12 8.47 -9.59
N LEU A 22 6.62 7.22 -9.54
CA LEU A 22 7.25 6.67 -8.33
C LEU A 22 8.40 7.53 -7.79
N SER A 23 9.27 8.00 -8.68
CA SER A 23 10.41 8.85 -8.32
C SER A 23 9.97 10.20 -7.75
N GLU A 24 8.95 10.81 -8.34
CA GLU A 24 8.40 12.08 -7.91
C GLU A 24 7.69 11.96 -6.55
N VAL A 25 6.95 10.87 -6.36
CA VAL A 25 6.29 10.58 -5.06
C VAL A 25 7.34 10.38 -3.98
N LEU A 26 8.38 9.59 -4.21
CA LEU A 26 9.46 9.39 -3.24
C LEU A 26 10.20 10.70 -2.93
N ALA A 27 10.47 11.52 -3.95
CA ALA A 27 11.13 12.81 -3.76
C ALA A 27 10.28 13.81 -2.93
N GLN A 28 8.96 13.78 -3.08
CA GLN A 28 8.06 14.65 -2.31
C GLN A 28 7.77 14.11 -0.92
N LEU A 29 7.62 12.79 -0.78
CA LEU A 29 7.39 12.14 0.50
C LEU A 29 8.64 12.22 1.37
N ASP A 30 9.83 12.12 0.77
CA ASP A 30 11.17 12.21 1.40
C ASP A 30 11.26 11.38 2.70
N PRO A 31 11.00 10.04 2.64
CA PRO A 31 10.91 9.19 3.82
C PRO A 31 12.19 9.23 4.63
N LYS A 32 12.08 9.27 5.96
CA LYS A 32 13.22 9.27 6.88
C LYS A 32 13.24 8.02 7.74
N ASP A 33 14.43 7.67 8.21
CA ASP A 33 14.59 6.56 9.15
C ASP A 33 13.77 6.80 10.43
N GLY A 34 13.09 5.75 10.88
CA GLY A 34 12.24 5.79 12.06
C GLY A 34 10.85 6.37 11.86
N GLU A 35 10.54 6.92 10.69
CA GLU A 35 9.20 7.43 10.37
C GLU A 35 8.19 6.30 10.13
N ILE A 36 6.91 6.67 10.28
CA ILE A 36 5.78 5.81 9.94
C ILE A 36 5.05 6.46 8.78
N ILE A 37 4.94 5.74 7.67
CA ILE A 37 4.25 6.19 6.46
C ILE A 37 2.98 5.37 6.27
N VAL A 38 1.88 6.02 5.92
CA VAL A 38 0.64 5.34 5.54
C VAL A 38 0.57 5.22 4.03
N ASP A 39 0.45 4.00 3.52
CA ASP A 39 0.00 3.73 2.16
C ASP A 39 -1.47 3.34 2.23
N GLY A 40 -2.36 4.28 1.91
CA GLY A 40 -3.82 4.11 2.03
C GLY A 40 -4.48 3.44 0.84
N THR A 41 -3.69 3.09 -0.19
CA THR A 41 -4.11 2.43 -1.42
C THR A 41 -3.06 1.41 -1.85
N PHE A 42 -2.78 0.45 -0.97
CA PHE A 42 -1.63 -0.45 -1.10
C PHE A 42 -1.57 -1.17 -2.46
N GLY A 43 -2.71 -1.66 -2.98
CA GLY A 43 -2.79 -2.34 -4.27
C GLY A 43 -1.82 -3.52 -4.37
N ALA A 44 -0.87 -3.43 -5.32
CA ALA A 44 0.21 -4.42 -5.48
C ALA A 44 1.48 -4.10 -4.68
N GLY A 45 1.48 -3.03 -3.88
CA GLY A 45 2.56 -2.69 -2.94
C GLY A 45 3.77 -1.99 -3.56
N GLY A 46 3.65 -1.48 -4.78
CA GLY A 46 4.79 -0.87 -5.47
C GLY A 46 5.35 0.37 -4.76
N TYR A 47 4.48 1.26 -4.28
CA TYR A 47 4.91 2.43 -3.47
C TYR A 47 5.47 2.00 -2.14
N SER A 48 4.77 1.13 -1.39
CA SER A 48 5.21 0.63 -0.10
C SER A 48 6.60 -0.01 -0.16
N GLN A 49 6.85 -0.85 -1.16
CA GLN A 49 8.16 -1.48 -1.35
C GLN A 49 9.25 -0.43 -1.60
N ALA A 50 9.02 0.51 -2.51
CA ALA A 50 10.01 1.54 -2.84
C ALA A 50 10.30 2.47 -1.66
N ILE A 51 9.30 2.81 -0.84
CA ILE A 51 9.47 3.57 0.40
C ILE A 51 10.35 2.81 1.39
N LEU A 52 10.09 1.50 1.61
CA LEU A 52 10.88 0.64 2.48
C LEU A 52 12.34 0.48 2.02
N GLU A 53 12.57 0.52 0.71
CA GLU A 53 13.91 0.45 0.11
C GLU A 53 14.66 1.79 0.22
N SER A 54 13.95 2.91 0.35
CA SER A 54 14.55 4.26 0.39
C SER A 54 14.98 4.71 1.79
N ALA A 55 14.36 4.20 2.86
CA ALA A 55 14.66 4.58 4.24
C ALA A 55 14.33 3.42 5.21
N ASP A 56 14.91 3.43 6.41
CA ASP A 56 14.54 2.51 7.50
C ASP A 56 13.29 3.00 8.24
N CYS A 57 12.18 3.08 7.51
CA CYS A 57 10.88 3.52 7.97
C CYS A 57 9.91 2.34 8.15
N LYS A 58 8.71 2.60 8.67
CA LYS A 58 7.61 1.64 8.77
C LYS A 58 6.46 2.05 7.87
N ILE A 59 5.71 1.05 7.36
CA ILE A 59 4.53 1.25 6.53
C ILE A 59 3.30 0.72 7.25
N ILE A 60 2.23 1.51 7.27
CA ILE A 60 0.87 1.04 7.52
C ILE A 60 0.22 0.90 6.15
N ALA A 61 0.11 -0.34 5.68
CA ALA A 61 -0.43 -0.69 4.37
C ALA A 61 -1.93 -0.95 4.49
N ILE A 62 -2.74 -0.02 3.99
CA ILE A 62 -4.20 -0.09 4.06
C ILE A 62 -4.75 -0.34 2.66
N ASP A 63 -5.60 -1.33 2.54
CA ASP A 63 -6.43 -1.52 1.36
C ASP A 63 -7.78 -2.15 1.74
N ARG A 64 -8.80 -1.83 0.96
CA ARG A 64 -10.13 -2.44 1.10
C ARG A 64 -10.29 -3.74 0.31
N ASP A 65 -9.35 -4.01 -0.61
CA ASP A 65 -9.35 -5.21 -1.43
C ASP A 65 -8.67 -6.35 -0.67
N PRO A 66 -9.37 -7.49 -0.44
CA PRO A 66 -8.78 -8.64 0.24
C PRO A 66 -7.53 -9.19 -0.45
N GLU A 67 -7.41 -9.08 -1.77
CA GLU A 67 -6.23 -9.52 -2.48
C GLU A 67 -5.03 -8.59 -2.22
N ALA A 68 -5.25 -7.28 -2.21
CA ALA A 68 -4.23 -6.32 -1.82
C ALA A 68 -3.79 -6.53 -0.35
N PHE A 69 -4.75 -6.82 0.55
CA PHE A 69 -4.44 -7.16 1.94
C PHE A 69 -3.58 -8.44 2.04
N ARG A 70 -3.87 -9.48 1.25
CA ARG A 70 -3.05 -10.68 1.20
C ARG A 70 -1.61 -10.37 0.76
N LEU A 71 -1.45 -9.56 -0.29
CA LEU A 71 -0.14 -9.12 -0.78
C LEU A 71 0.62 -8.26 0.25
N SER A 72 -0.08 -7.41 1.01
CA SER A 72 0.55 -6.64 2.09
C SER A 72 1.09 -7.54 3.21
N GLY A 73 0.45 -8.67 3.48
CA GLY A 73 0.96 -9.71 4.38
C GLY A 73 2.23 -10.38 3.84
N GLU A 74 2.35 -10.58 2.53
CA GLU A 74 3.59 -11.09 1.91
C GLU A 74 4.73 -10.08 2.04
N LEU A 75 4.44 -8.79 1.81
CA LEU A 75 5.42 -7.73 2.02
C LEU A 75 5.85 -7.64 3.49
N ALA A 76 4.93 -7.81 4.44
CA ALA A 76 5.24 -7.85 5.86
C ALA A 76 6.18 -9.01 6.24
N THR A 77 6.07 -10.12 5.53
CA THR A 77 6.99 -11.27 5.70
C THR A 77 8.38 -10.95 5.15
N ALA A 78 8.47 -10.19 4.04
CA ALA A 78 9.75 -9.78 3.46
C ALA A 78 10.45 -8.66 4.25
N TYR A 79 9.67 -7.83 4.97
CA TYR A 79 10.17 -6.72 5.80
C TYR A 79 9.66 -6.84 7.25
N PRO A 80 10.17 -7.81 8.05
CA PRO A 80 9.66 -8.12 9.39
C PRO A 80 9.70 -6.89 10.32
N GLY A 81 8.56 -6.59 10.96
CA GLY A 81 8.43 -5.47 11.90
C GLY A 81 8.37 -4.08 11.26
N ARG A 82 8.44 -4.00 9.92
CA ARG A 82 8.40 -2.73 9.18
C ARG A 82 7.10 -2.51 8.41
N VAL A 83 6.27 -3.53 8.22
CA VAL A 83 4.99 -3.43 7.52
C VAL A 83 3.87 -3.92 8.41
N LEU A 84 2.85 -3.10 8.57
CA LEU A 84 1.59 -3.43 9.20
C LEU A 84 0.50 -3.46 8.13
N ALA A 85 -0.02 -4.65 7.86
CA ALA A 85 -1.11 -4.85 6.92
C ALA A 85 -2.47 -4.62 7.58
N VAL A 86 -3.31 -3.77 7.00
CA VAL A 86 -4.63 -3.42 7.55
C VAL A 86 -5.69 -3.50 6.45
N LEU A 87 -6.69 -4.35 6.65
CA LEU A 87 -7.86 -4.39 5.77
C LEU A 87 -8.83 -3.29 6.16
N GLY A 88 -8.99 -2.28 5.30
CA GLY A 88 -9.85 -1.14 5.60
C GLY A 88 -9.90 -0.13 4.47
N ARG A 89 -10.57 0.98 4.71
CA ARG A 89 -10.65 2.08 3.76
C ARG A 89 -9.67 3.17 4.13
N TYR A 90 -9.04 3.81 3.14
CA TYR A 90 -8.18 4.97 3.40
C TYR A 90 -8.90 6.11 4.13
N SER A 91 -10.24 6.23 3.98
CA SER A 91 -11.04 7.21 4.72
C SER A 91 -11.08 6.96 6.24
N GLU A 92 -10.71 5.76 6.67
CA GLU A 92 -10.65 5.31 8.06
C GLU A 92 -9.20 5.21 8.57
N MET A 93 -8.23 5.74 7.80
CA MET A 93 -6.79 5.56 8.11
C MET A 93 -6.38 6.14 9.46
N VAL A 94 -7.04 7.20 9.92
CA VAL A 94 -6.77 7.83 11.22
C VAL A 94 -7.13 6.89 12.35
N GLU A 95 -8.34 6.34 12.31
CA GLU A 95 -8.86 5.40 13.30
C GLU A 95 -8.08 4.09 13.25
N LEU A 96 -7.75 3.62 12.04
CA LEU A 96 -6.98 2.40 11.85
C LEU A 96 -5.55 2.56 12.40
N ALA A 97 -4.86 3.65 12.11
CA ALA A 97 -3.54 3.92 12.66
C ALA A 97 -3.58 4.07 14.20
N ALA A 98 -4.59 4.75 14.72
CA ALA A 98 -4.77 4.93 16.15
C ALA A 98 -5.04 3.59 16.89
N SER A 99 -5.82 2.68 16.30
CA SER A 99 -6.08 1.35 16.87
C SER A 99 -4.83 0.49 16.97
N GLU A 100 -3.85 0.75 16.10
CA GLU A 100 -2.54 0.07 16.11
C GLU A 100 -1.50 0.81 16.97
N GLY A 101 -1.93 1.83 17.73
CA GLY A 101 -1.07 2.56 18.68
C GLY A 101 -0.28 3.72 18.06
N PHE A 102 -0.55 4.10 16.81
CA PHE A 102 0.14 5.21 16.17
C PHE A 102 -0.66 6.52 16.32
N SER A 103 -0.05 7.52 16.96
CA SER A 103 -0.65 8.85 17.18
C SER A 103 -0.23 9.89 16.15
N SER A 104 0.80 9.59 15.36
CA SER A 104 1.32 10.47 14.30
C SER A 104 1.99 9.66 13.22
N VAL A 105 1.99 10.18 11.99
CA VAL A 105 2.67 9.60 10.85
C VAL A 105 3.49 10.68 10.14
N GLY A 106 4.62 10.27 9.52
CA GLY A 106 5.51 11.17 8.78
C GLY A 106 4.95 11.57 7.43
N GLY A 107 4.17 10.69 6.80
CA GLY A 107 3.56 10.93 5.50
C GLY A 107 2.43 9.98 5.16
N VAL A 108 1.68 10.34 4.11
CA VAL A 108 0.59 9.53 3.56
C VAL A 108 0.73 9.49 2.05
N VAL A 109 0.62 8.30 1.47
CA VAL A 109 0.55 8.08 0.02
C VAL A 109 -0.83 7.55 -0.33
N LEU A 110 -1.44 8.15 -1.36
CA LEU A 110 -2.71 7.72 -1.93
C LEU A 110 -2.59 7.72 -3.45
N ASP A 111 -2.75 6.55 -4.07
CA ASP A 111 -2.87 6.37 -5.51
C ASP A 111 -4.32 5.99 -5.84
N LEU A 112 -5.14 7.03 -6.06
CA LEU A 112 -6.60 6.88 -6.17
C LEU A 112 -6.98 6.38 -7.56
N GLY A 113 -7.67 5.26 -7.61
CA GLY A 113 -8.13 4.65 -8.86
C GLY A 113 -8.46 3.18 -8.69
N VAL A 114 -8.46 2.47 -9.82
CA VAL A 114 -8.55 1.01 -9.87
C VAL A 114 -7.15 0.42 -9.98
N SER A 115 -6.90 -0.69 -9.30
CA SER A 115 -5.62 -1.39 -9.42
C SER A 115 -5.54 -2.19 -10.72
N SER A 116 -4.31 -2.43 -11.20
CA SER A 116 -4.08 -3.32 -12.34
C SER A 116 -4.68 -4.71 -12.11
N MET A 117 -4.60 -5.25 -10.90
CA MET A 117 -5.20 -6.53 -10.53
C MET A 117 -6.73 -6.56 -10.74
N GLN A 118 -7.40 -5.43 -10.49
CA GLN A 118 -8.85 -5.32 -10.73
C GLN A 118 -9.18 -5.25 -12.24
N LEU A 119 -8.32 -4.63 -13.04
CA LEU A 119 -8.48 -4.54 -14.49
C LEU A 119 -8.17 -5.87 -15.19
N ASP A 120 -7.17 -6.61 -14.69
CA ASP A 120 -6.68 -7.86 -15.28
C ASP A 120 -7.58 -9.06 -14.96
N GLU A 121 -8.46 -8.94 -13.94
CA GLU A 121 -9.41 -9.99 -13.54
C GLU A 121 -10.82 -9.68 -14.07
N PRO A 122 -11.28 -10.31 -15.19
CA PRO A 122 -12.57 -10.01 -15.81
C PRO A 122 -13.76 -10.22 -14.86
N ALA A 123 -13.65 -11.20 -13.95
CA ALA A 123 -14.70 -11.50 -12.98
C ALA A 123 -14.95 -10.35 -11.98
N ARG A 124 -14.03 -9.39 -11.88
CA ARG A 124 -14.17 -8.18 -11.06
C ARG A 124 -15.03 -7.10 -11.72
N GLY A 125 -15.29 -7.21 -13.02
CA GLY A 125 -16.14 -6.29 -13.77
C GLY A 125 -15.51 -4.95 -14.14
N PHE A 126 -14.19 -4.81 -14.04
CA PHE A 126 -13.44 -3.59 -14.40
C PHE A 126 -12.82 -3.68 -15.81
N SER A 127 -12.79 -4.85 -16.42
CA SER A 127 -12.12 -5.06 -17.71
C SER A 127 -12.91 -4.44 -18.87
N PHE A 128 -12.19 -3.70 -19.74
CA PHE A 128 -12.73 -3.23 -21.03
C PHE A 128 -12.43 -4.17 -22.18
N SER A 129 -11.54 -5.14 -21.99
CA SER A 129 -11.04 -6.04 -23.02
C SER A 129 -11.71 -7.41 -23.01
N GLN A 130 -12.40 -7.77 -21.94
CA GLN A 130 -13.00 -9.08 -21.73
C GLN A 130 -14.39 -8.94 -21.11
N ASP A 131 -15.30 -9.88 -21.48
CA ASP A 131 -16.62 -9.94 -20.88
C ASP A 131 -16.56 -10.31 -19.39
N GLY A 132 -17.38 -9.64 -18.58
CA GLY A 132 -17.45 -9.84 -17.14
C GLY A 132 -18.78 -9.35 -16.56
N PRO A 133 -19.05 -9.61 -15.28
CA PRO A 133 -20.24 -9.10 -14.62
C PRO A 133 -20.17 -7.56 -14.52
N LEU A 134 -21.32 -6.90 -14.53
CA LEU A 134 -21.41 -5.46 -14.26
C LEU A 134 -21.29 -5.18 -12.74
N ASP A 135 -20.18 -5.61 -12.15
CA ASP A 135 -19.89 -5.48 -10.72
C ASP A 135 -18.52 -4.85 -10.51
N MET A 136 -18.48 -3.57 -10.37
CA MET A 136 -17.24 -2.79 -10.19
C MET A 136 -16.94 -2.51 -8.71
N ARG A 137 -17.28 -3.44 -7.81
CA ARG A 137 -16.95 -3.29 -6.38
C ARG A 137 -15.46 -3.58 -6.13
N MET A 138 -14.75 -2.61 -5.58
CA MET A 138 -13.33 -2.76 -5.23
C MET A 138 -13.12 -3.75 -4.08
N GLY A 139 -14.02 -3.79 -3.08
CA GLY A 139 -14.02 -4.78 -2.01
C GLY A 139 -15.04 -5.87 -2.28
N GLN A 140 -14.64 -7.14 -2.21
CA GLN A 140 -15.57 -8.26 -2.26
C GLN A 140 -16.11 -8.54 -0.86
N GLY A 141 -17.37 -8.15 -0.63
CA GLY A 141 -18.07 -8.37 0.63
C GLY A 141 -18.07 -7.19 1.58
N ALA A 142 -18.75 -7.35 2.72
CA ALA A 142 -18.65 -6.40 3.81
C ALA A 142 -17.25 -6.52 4.42
N ILE A 143 -16.52 -5.41 4.51
CA ILE A 143 -15.31 -5.37 5.34
C ILE A 143 -15.75 -5.73 6.76
N PRO A 144 -15.21 -6.78 7.40
CA PRO A 144 -15.49 -7.06 8.78
C PRO A 144 -15.19 -5.79 9.59
N LYS A 145 -16.15 -5.30 10.36
CA LYS A 145 -15.81 -4.25 11.33
C LYS A 145 -14.73 -4.83 12.24
N PRO A 146 -13.65 -4.08 12.52
CA PRO A 146 -12.70 -4.50 13.54
C PRO A 146 -13.50 -4.86 14.78
N SER A 147 -13.33 -6.07 15.33
CA SER A 147 -14.04 -6.54 16.50
C SER A 147 -13.51 -5.90 17.79
N CYS A 148 -12.97 -4.72 17.71
CA CYS A 148 -12.44 -3.96 18.81
C CYS A 148 -13.47 -2.91 19.23
N GLU A 149 -14.38 -3.29 20.12
CA GLU A 149 -15.11 -2.34 20.96
C GLU A 149 -14.12 -1.76 21.99
N LEU A 150 -13.25 -0.88 21.55
CA LEU A 150 -12.48 -0.04 22.47
C LEU A 150 -13.22 1.30 22.64
N PRO A 151 -13.41 1.76 23.89
CA PRO A 151 -13.97 3.09 24.12
C PRO A 151 -13.03 4.14 23.50
N ILE A 152 -13.54 4.86 22.50
CA ILE A 152 -12.80 5.89 21.78
C ILE A 152 -12.52 7.04 22.75
N ALA A 153 -11.34 7.06 23.34
CA ALA A 153 -10.79 8.30 23.83
C ALA A 153 -10.47 9.16 22.60
N ARG A 154 -11.17 10.28 22.43
CA ARG A 154 -10.90 11.27 21.37
C ARG A 154 -9.54 11.89 21.63
N SER A 155 -8.47 11.27 21.16
CA SER A 155 -7.19 11.91 21.00
C SER A 155 -7.11 12.45 19.57
N SER A 156 -6.90 13.75 19.42
CA SER A 156 -6.74 14.41 18.13
C SER A 156 -5.45 13.91 17.48
N LEU A 157 -5.56 13.14 16.41
CA LEU A 157 -4.43 12.81 15.55
C LEU A 157 -3.96 14.11 14.87
N SER A 158 -2.76 14.54 15.14
CA SER A 158 -2.14 15.66 14.43
C SER A 158 -1.43 15.12 13.20
N ILE A 159 -2.00 15.37 12.03
CA ILE A 159 -1.29 15.20 10.76
C ILE A 159 -0.28 16.35 10.69
N ALA A 160 1.01 16.04 10.65
CA ALA A 160 2.02 17.05 10.43
C ALA A 160 1.78 17.71 9.07
N THR A 161 1.44 19.01 9.08
CA THR A 161 1.30 19.78 7.85
C THR A 161 2.67 19.84 7.16
N PRO A 162 2.75 19.59 5.85
CA PRO A 162 4.00 19.72 5.12
C PRO A 162 4.55 21.15 5.32
N ARG A 163 5.84 21.26 5.63
CA ARG A 163 6.52 22.55 5.77
C ARG A 163 6.29 23.35 4.49
N ARG A 164 5.70 24.53 4.64
CA ARG A 164 5.62 25.50 3.53
C ARG A 164 7.04 25.84 3.13
N PHE A 165 7.35 25.67 1.86
CA PHE A 165 8.56 26.23 1.28
C PHE A 165 8.45 27.75 1.31
N ALA A 166 9.45 28.40 1.89
CA ALA A 166 9.70 29.82 1.75
C ALA A 166 10.50 30.07 0.47
#